data_b46edc072a6f61e5aeede44db9b86e6d
#
_entry.id   b46edc072a6f61e5aeede44db9b86e6d
#
_cell.length_a   1.000
_cell.length_b   1.000
_cell.length_c   1.000
_cell.angle_alpha   90.00
_cell.angle_beta   90.00
_cell.angle_gamma   90.00
#
_symmetry.space_group_name_H-M   'P 1'
#
loop_
_entity.id
_entity.type
_entity.pdbx_description
1 polymer ?
#
loop_
_entity_poly.entity_id
_entity_poly.type
_entity_poly.pdbx_seq_one_letter_code
_entity_poly.pdbx_strand_id
1 'polypeptide(L)'
;MFTLFRIKDKNEDIIPYGNGGINGEKRTLKEICLKPIPDKLIRKLDTIFVSPSIIAKIKSDLSRMSSSRVPRPASNGHVDFKVIAWPGVTARLPKREELIALVRKNHPNISLNEINAGCIREVTYYIGRKALAEKYGLTIKQAAEIIGMLDLVIHETDDARIEIVPNNLHRFKQLYAHKGYVSKMLKEINGKTIVDEDDI
;
A
#
# COMPACT_ATOMS: atom_id res chain seq x y z
N MET A 1 26.48 -5.64 11.80
CA MET A 1 26.58 -7.03 11.28
C MET A 1 25.15 -7.49 11.05
N PHE A 2 24.63 -7.34 9.82
CA PHE A 2 23.25 -7.72 9.51
C PHE A 2 23.23 -9.20 9.15
N THR A 3 22.58 -9.97 10.00
CA THR A 3 22.37 -11.41 9.77
C THR A 3 21.44 -11.56 8.57
N LEU A 4 21.96 -12.09 7.48
CA LEU A 4 21.15 -12.58 6.37
C LEU A 4 20.21 -13.66 6.90
N PHE A 5 18.95 -13.33 7.07
CA PHE A 5 17.92 -14.31 7.38
C PHE A 5 17.83 -15.30 6.20
N ARG A 6 18.44 -16.46 6.38
CA ARG A 6 18.17 -17.64 5.57
C ARG A 6 16.73 -18.05 5.88
N ILE A 7 15.82 -17.86 4.94
CA ILE A 7 14.50 -18.48 4.96
C ILE A 7 14.73 -20.00 4.96
N LYS A 8 14.67 -20.58 6.14
CA LYS A 8 14.99 -22.01 6.34
C LYS A 8 13.78 -22.89 6.55
N ASP A 9 12.57 -22.33 6.70
CA ASP A 9 11.39 -23.12 7.02
C ASP A 9 10.22 -22.80 6.11
N LYS A 10 9.61 -23.84 5.52
CA LYS A 10 8.41 -23.72 4.66
C LYS A 10 7.22 -23.07 5.38
N ASN A 11 7.22 -23.02 6.70
CA ASN A 11 6.17 -22.42 7.52
C ASN A 11 6.32 -20.90 7.68
N GLU A 12 7.54 -20.33 7.54
CA GLU A 12 7.79 -18.89 7.66
C GLU A 12 7.29 -18.11 6.42
N ASP A 13 7.08 -18.80 5.30
CA ASP A 13 6.55 -18.21 4.06
C ASP A 13 5.01 -18.09 4.05
N ILE A 14 4.32 -18.54 5.11
CA ILE A 14 2.85 -18.53 5.17
C ILE A 14 2.37 -17.19 5.74
N ILE A 15 1.64 -16.46 4.92
CA ILE A 15 1.05 -15.17 5.28
C ILE A 15 -0.47 -15.32 5.41
N PRO A 16 -1.09 -14.86 6.51
CA PRO A 16 -2.53 -14.79 6.61
C PRO A 16 -3.07 -13.77 5.60
N TYR A 17 -4.11 -14.13 4.85
CA TYR A 17 -4.79 -13.22 3.95
C TYR A 17 -5.99 -12.56 4.66
N GLY A 18 -6.01 -11.22 4.67
CA GLY A 18 -7.04 -10.42 5.34
C GLY A 18 -6.68 -10.01 6.78
N ASN A 19 -7.33 -8.96 7.27
CA ASN A 19 -7.16 -8.41 8.63
C ASN A 19 -7.82 -9.32 9.68
N GLY A 20 -7.28 -10.50 9.96
CA GLY A 20 -7.78 -11.36 11.05
C GLY A 20 -9.25 -11.79 10.93
N GLY A 21 -9.85 -11.63 9.77
CA GLY A 21 -11.24 -12.07 9.51
C GLY A 21 -11.34 -13.59 9.68
N ILE A 22 -12.45 -14.01 10.21
CA ILE A 22 -12.86 -15.34 10.70
C ILE A 22 -12.51 -16.56 9.79
N ASN A 23 -11.98 -16.30 8.58
CA ASN A 23 -11.47 -17.32 7.65
C ASN A 23 -10.14 -16.86 7.02
N GLY A 24 -9.15 -16.51 7.83
CA GLY A 24 -7.82 -16.14 7.36
C GLY A 24 -7.22 -17.24 6.48
N GLU A 25 -7.34 -17.09 5.17
CA GLU A 25 -6.73 -17.97 4.20
C GLU A 25 -5.19 -17.82 4.34
N LYS A 26 -4.52 -18.90 4.68
CA LYS A 26 -3.05 -18.92 4.74
C LYS A 26 -2.50 -19.21 3.36
N ARG A 27 -1.59 -18.36 2.88
CA ARG A 27 -0.96 -18.50 1.58
C ARG A 27 0.54 -18.27 1.72
N THR A 28 1.33 -18.96 0.92
CA THR A 28 2.76 -18.69 0.81
C THR A 28 3.03 -17.38 0.06
N LEU A 29 4.21 -16.79 0.27
CA LEU A 29 4.66 -15.60 -0.48
C LEU A 29 4.55 -15.80 -1.99
N LYS A 30 4.96 -16.96 -2.48
CA LYS A 30 4.90 -17.32 -3.90
C LYS A 30 3.47 -17.35 -4.42
N GLU A 31 2.54 -17.95 -3.69
CA GLU A 31 1.13 -17.99 -4.07
C GLU A 31 0.50 -16.60 -4.10
N ILE A 32 0.86 -15.72 -3.14
CA ILE A 32 0.39 -14.33 -3.15
C ILE A 32 0.95 -13.58 -4.35
N CYS A 33 2.22 -13.75 -4.69
CA CYS A 33 2.80 -13.08 -5.84
C CYS A 33 2.24 -13.59 -7.17
N LEU A 34 1.91 -14.87 -7.28
CA LEU A 34 1.27 -15.45 -8.48
C LEU A 34 -0.19 -15.03 -8.60
N LYS A 35 -0.90 -14.91 -7.50
CA LYS A 35 -2.31 -14.51 -7.44
C LYS A 35 -2.53 -13.56 -6.27
N PRO A 36 -2.12 -12.28 -6.41
CA PRO A 36 -2.14 -11.32 -5.31
C PRO A 36 -3.51 -11.13 -4.68
N ILE A 37 -4.57 -11.17 -5.50
CA ILE A 37 -5.95 -10.95 -5.08
C ILE A 37 -6.74 -12.24 -5.29
N PRO A 38 -7.35 -12.83 -4.24
CA PRO A 38 -8.21 -13.99 -4.37
C PRO A 38 -9.45 -13.72 -5.22
N ASP A 39 -9.90 -14.74 -5.98
CA ASP A 39 -11.07 -14.63 -6.84
C ASP A 39 -12.34 -14.22 -6.08
N LYS A 40 -12.47 -14.65 -4.82
CA LYS A 40 -13.59 -14.26 -3.97
C LYS A 40 -13.68 -12.74 -3.76
N LEU A 41 -12.52 -12.03 -3.71
CA LEU A 41 -12.49 -10.57 -3.60
C LEU A 41 -12.75 -9.93 -4.96
N ILE A 42 -12.19 -10.48 -6.03
CA ILE A 42 -12.43 -9.97 -7.40
C ILE A 42 -13.92 -10.04 -7.75
N ARG A 43 -14.63 -11.12 -7.35
CA ARG A 43 -16.09 -11.24 -7.56
C ARG A 43 -16.90 -10.16 -6.82
N LYS A 44 -16.41 -9.63 -5.69
CA LYS A 44 -17.09 -8.53 -4.98
C LYS A 44 -17.17 -7.25 -5.81
N LEU A 45 -16.26 -7.06 -6.79
CA LEU A 45 -16.34 -5.89 -7.68
C LEU A 45 -17.66 -5.82 -8.45
N ASP A 46 -18.34 -6.92 -8.67
CA ASP A 46 -19.65 -6.95 -9.35
C ASP A 46 -20.78 -6.35 -8.50
N THR A 47 -20.53 -6.10 -7.21
CA THR A 47 -21.51 -5.48 -6.29
C THR A 47 -21.34 -3.96 -6.17
N ILE A 48 -20.27 -3.39 -6.73
CA ILE A 48 -20.01 -1.96 -6.70
C ILE A 48 -20.86 -1.25 -7.77
N PHE A 49 -21.41 -0.10 -7.40
CA PHE A 49 -22.18 0.73 -8.34
C PHE A 49 -21.24 1.48 -9.31
N VAL A 50 -20.70 0.72 -10.28
CA VAL A 50 -19.79 1.17 -11.34
C VAL A 50 -20.19 0.44 -12.64
N SER A 51 -19.97 1.08 -13.79
CA SER A 51 -20.37 0.48 -15.05
C SER A 51 -19.64 -0.85 -15.31
N PRO A 52 -20.32 -1.86 -15.91
CA PRO A 52 -19.72 -3.15 -16.22
C PRO A 52 -18.44 -3.09 -17.04
N SER A 53 -18.34 -2.11 -17.95
CA SER A 53 -17.16 -1.90 -18.78
C SER A 53 -15.94 -1.46 -17.95
N ILE A 54 -16.13 -0.60 -16.94
CA ILE A 54 -15.07 -0.20 -16.01
C ILE A 54 -14.67 -1.38 -15.14
N ILE A 55 -15.61 -2.15 -14.61
CA ILE A 55 -15.32 -3.37 -13.83
C ILE A 55 -14.51 -4.37 -14.65
N ALA A 56 -14.88 -4.61 -15.91
CA ALA A 56 -14.11 -5.49 -16.80
C ALA A 56 -12.67 -5.01 -16.99
N LYS A 57 -12.45 -3.69 -17.20
CA LYS A 57 -11.12 -3.10 -17.31
C LYS A 57 -10.32 -3.26 -16.02
N ILE A 58 -10.93 -3.02 -14.86
CA ILE A 58 -10.30 -3.24 -13.55
C ILE A 58 -9.88 -4.70 -13.41
N LYS A 59 -10.77 -5.67 -13.65
CA LYS A 59 -10.46 -7.11 -13.56
C LYS A 59 -9.31 -7.50 -14.49
N SER A 60 -9.29 -6.97 -15.73
CA SER A 60 -8.19 -7.17 -16.68
C SER A 60 -6.85 -6.65 -16.15
N ASP A 61 -6.82 -5.46 -15.52
CA ASP A 61 -5.60 -4.92 -14.96
C ASP A 61 -5.15 -5.71 -13.71
N LEU A 62 -6.09 -6.12 -12.86
CA LEU A 62 -5.80 -6.95 -11.69
C LEU A 62 -5.19 -8.30 -12.06
N SER A 63 -5.60 -8.91 -13.17
CA SER A 63 -4.99 -10.17 -13.64
C SER A 63 -3.51 -10.01 -14.03
N ARG A 64 -3.04 -8.78 -14.28
CA ARG A 64 -1.64 -8.45 -14.58
C ARG A 64 -0.79 -8.14 -13.36
N MET A 65 -1.37 -8.10 -12.16
CA MET A 65 -0.61 -7.94 -10.91
C MET A 65 0.24 -9.15 -10.56
N SER A 66 0.02 -10.30 -11.20
CA SER A 66 0.76 -11.51 -10.92
C SER A 66 2.24 -11.40 -11.27
N SER A 67 3.11 -11.96 -10.45
CA SER A 67 4.54 -12.06 -10.69
C SER A 67 5.10 -13.37 -10.16
N SER A 68 6.06 -13.97 -10.88
CA SER A 68 6.86 -15.08 -10.35
C SER A 68 7.94 -14.60 -9.37
N ARG A 69 8.13 -13.27 -9.26
CA ARG A 69 9.12 -12.66 -8.37
C ARG A 69 8.48 -12.30 -7.04
N VAL A 70 9.15 -12.68 -5.97
CA VAL A 70 8.81 -12.23 -4.62
C VAL A 70 9.52 -10.89 -4.37
N PRO A 71 8.84 -9.85 -3.87
CA PRO A 71 9.50 -8.61 -3.46
C PRO A 71 10.64 -8.91 -2.51
N ARG A 72 11.78 -8.26 -2.67
CA ARG A 72 12.96 -8.47 -1.82
C ARG A 72 13.35 -7.17 -1.13
N PRO A 73 13.67 -7.22 0.16
CA PRO A 73 14.31 -6.10 0.82
C PRO A 73 15.67 -5.83 0.18
N ALA A 74 15.94 -4.57 -0.13
CA ALA A 74 17.27 -4.12 -0.52
C ALA A 74 18.14 -3.88 0.72
N SER A 75 19.46 -3.78 0.53
CA SER A 75 20.43 -3.54 1.61
C SER A 75 20.21 -2.25 2.39
N ASN A 76 19.52 -1.29 1.80
CA ASN A 76 19.15 0.00 2.40
C ASN A 76 17.82 -0.04 3.18
N GLY A 77 17.19 -1.21 3.33
CA GLY A 77 15.90 -1.37 4.01
C GLY A 77 14.68 -1.01 3.16
N HIS A 78 14.86 -0.78 1.86
CA HIS A 78 13.75 -0.54 0.93
C HIS A 78 13.18 -1.85 0.41
N VAL A 79 11.89 -1.84 0.08
CA VAL A 79 11.21 -2.99 -0.53
C VAL A 79 10.61 -2.57 -1.86
N ASP A 80 11.01 -3.25 -2.93
CA ASP A 80 10.43 -3.02 -4.26
C ASP A 80 9.18 -3.87 -4.45
N PHE A 81 8.02 -3.28 -4.18
CA PHE A 81 6.71 -3.91 -4.42
C PHE A 81 6.21 -3.77 -5.86
N LYS A 82 6.92 -3.04 -6.72
CA LYS A 82 6.50 -2.78 -8.11
C LYS A 82 6.16 -4.05 -8.88
N VAL A 83 6.83 -5.16 -8.56
CA VAL A 83 6.61 -6.47 -9.21
C VAL A 83 5.20 -7.03 -9.03
N ILE A 84 4.49 -6.58 -7.98
CA ILE A 84 3.12 -7.00 -7.64
C ILE A 84 2.17 -5.82 -7.43
N ALA A 85 2.61 -4.60 -7.74
CA ALA A 85 1.78 -3.41 -7.63
C ALA A 85 0.71 -3.37 -8.73
N TRP A 86 -0.38 -2.67 -8.47
CA TRP A 86 -1.45 -2.46 -9.44
C TRP A 86 -0.91 -1.75 -10.69
N PRO A 87 -0.95 -2.39 -11.88
CA PRO A 87 -0.30 -1.85 -13.06
C PRO A 87 -0.83 -0.48 -13.47
N GLY A 88 0.07 0.47 -13.70
CA GLY A 88 -0.27 1.80 -14.20
C GLY A 88 -1.06 2.68 -13.22
N VAL A 89 -1.09 2.32 -11.94
CA VAL A 89 -1.58 3.19 -10.86
C VAL A 89 -0.38 3.67 -10.07
N THR A 90 0.06 4.88 -10.35
CA THR A 90 1.14 5.55 -9.64
C THR A 90 0.92 7.05 -9.66
N ALA A 91 1.37 7.74 -8.64
CA ALA A 91 1.41 9.20 -8.59
C ALA A 91 2.64 9.64 -7.81
N ARG A 92 3.12 10.86 -8.12
CA ARG A 92 4.19 11.48 -7.37
C ARG A 92 3.66 11.96 -6.02
N LEU A 93 4.43 11.72 -4.98
CA LEU A 93 4.18 12.27 -3.66
C LEU A 93 4.73 13.71 -3.55
N PRO A 94 4.09 14.57 -2.77
CA PRO A 94 4.49 15.97 -2.62
C PRO A 94 5.86 16.08 -1.93
N LYS A 95 6.58 17.16 -2.21
CA LYS A 95 7.73 17.56 -1.41
C LYS A 95 7.26 18.13 -0.07
N ARG A 96 8.22 18.37 0.86
CA ARG A 96 7.96 18.85 2.22
C ARG A 96 6.99 20.05 2.27
N GLU A 97 7.25 21.08 1.50
CA GLU A 97 6.46 22.32 1.52
C GLU A 97 5.05 22.12 0.96
N GLU A 98 4.94 21.35 -0.12
CA GLU A 98 3.65 20.97 -0.73
C GLU A 98 2.84 20.10 0.24
N LEU A 99 3.51 19.16 0.93
CA LEU A 99 2.87 18.29 1.92
C LEU A 99 2.32 19.10 3.09
N ILE A 100 3.11 20.02 3.64
CA ILE A 100 2.67 20.91 4.73
C ILE A 100 1.44 21.73 4.30
N ALA A 101 1.47 22.27 3.07
CA ALA A 101 0.34 23.02 2.54
C ALA A 101 -0.93 22.16 2.41
N LEU A 102 -0.80 20.92 1.95
CA LEU A 102 -1.92 19.98 1.84
C LEU A 102 -2.45 19.53 3.21
N VAL A 103 -1.57 19.28 4.17
CA VAL A 103 -1.97 18.96 5.54
C VAL A 103 -2.74 20.13 6.15
N ARG A 104 -2.25 21.37 6.01
CA ARG A 104 -2.92 22.57 6.52
C ARG A 104 -4.24 22.87 5.82
N LYS A 105 -4.41 22.45 4.58
CA LYS A 105 -5.72 22.56 3.90
C LYS A 105 -6.78 21.70 4.59
N ASN A 106 -6.39 20.53 5.10
CA ASN A 106 -7.30 19.63 5.83
C ASN A 106 -7.40 20.00 7.32
N HIS A 107 -6.32 20.56 7.88
CA HIS A 107 -6.17 20.94 9.27
C HIS A 107 -5.66 22.38 9.38
N PRO A 108 -6.50 23.43 9.17
CA PRO A 108 -6.05 24.83 8.99
C PRO A 108 -5.21 25.39 10.15
N ASN A 109 -5.47 24.94 11.37
CA ASN A 109 -4.82 25.46 12.60
C ASN A 109 -3.66 24.60 13.09
N ILE A 110 -3.25 23.55 12.33
CA ILE A 110 -2.20 22.63 12.78
C ILE A 110 -0.82 23.33 12.75
N SER A 111 -0.11 23.27 13.85
CA SER A 111 1.31 23.66 13.90
C SER A 111 2.21 22.59 13.31
N LEU A 112 3.44 22.94 12.94
CA LEU A 112 4.40 21.97 12.39
C LEU A 112 4.70 20.82 13.35
N ASN A 113 4.74 21.11 14.66
CA ASN A 113 5.03 20.11 15.69
C ASN A 113 3.90 19.11 15.93
N GLU A 114 2.68 19.44 15.50
CA GLU A 114 1.49 18.57 15.61
C GLU A 114 1.31 17.68 14.38
N ILE A 115 1.97 17.98 13.28
CA ILE A 115 1.94 17.11 12.11
C ILE A 115 2.52 15.75 12.49
N ASN A 116 1.72 14.71 12.32
CA ASN A 116 2.06 13.33 12.64
C ASN A 116 1.88 12.41 11.42
N ALA A 117 2.19 11.13 11.58
CA ALA A 117 2.08 10.14 10.52
C ALA A 117 0.66 10.04 9.94
N GLY A 118 -0.37 10.18 10.79
CA GLY A 118 -1.77 10.16 10.37
C GLY A 118 -2.09 11.29 9.38
N CYS A 119 -1.67 12.52 9.71
CA CYS A 119 -1.85 13.69 8.83
C CYS A 119 -1.18 13.49 7.45
N ILE A 120 0.02 12.91 7.44
CA ILE A 120 0.75 12.63 6.19
C ILE A 120 0.04 11.53 5.41
N ARG A 121 -0.34 10.42 6.06
CA ARG A 121 -1.05 9.30 5.41
C ARG A 121 -2.41 9.72 4.86
N GLU A 122 -3.11 10.63 5.49
CA GLU A 122 -4.35 11.20 4.94
C GLU A 122 -4.13 11.80 3.55
N VAL A 123 -3.08 12.60 3.40
CA VAL A 123 -2.70 13.22 2.11
C VAL A 123 -2.26 12.15 1.11
N THR A 124 -1.36 11.25 1.48
CA THR A 124 -0.83 10.24 0.55
C THR A 124 -1.90 9.26 0.11
N TYR A 125 -2.81 8.88 1.01
CA TYR A 125 -3.95 8.01 0.69
C TYR A 125 -4.96 8.69 -0.23
N TYR A 126 -5.19 10.00 -0.04
CA TYR A 126 -6.01 10.77 -0.97
C TYR A 126 -5.38 10.76 -2.37
N ILE A 127 -4.06 11.00 -2.48
CA ILE A 127 -3.34 10.97 -3.76
C ILE A 127 -3.45 9.59 -4.43
N GLY A 128 -3.29 8.51 -3.69
CA GLY A 128 -3.41 7.15 -4.21
C GLY A 128 -4.82 6.82 -4.71
N ARG A 129 -5.84 7.19 -3.94
CA ARG A 129 -7.24 7.04 -4.37
C ARG A 129 -7.56 7.87 -5.60
N LYS A 130 -7.02 9.09 -5.67
CA LYS A 130 -7.18 9.98 -6.82
C LYS A 130 -6.54 9.37 -8.08
N ALA A 131 -5.32 8.83 -7.98
CA ALA A 131 -4.66 8.17 -9.11
C ALA A 131 -5.46 6.97 -9.65
N LEU A 132 -6.04 6.16 -8.76
CA LEU A 132 -6.92 5.07 -9.16
C LEU A 132 -8.21 5.59 -9.80
N ALA A 133 -8.81 6.61 -9.20
CA ALA A 133 -10.03 7.22 -9.71
C ALA A 133 -9.83 7.79 -11.12
N GLU A 134 -8.77 8.53 -11.35
CA GLU A 134 -8.42 9.11 -12.65
C GLU A 134 -8.20 8.05 -13.72
N LYS A 135 -7.49 6.97 -13.37
CA LYS A 135 -7.23 5.87 -14.32
C LYS A 135 -8.50 5.23 -14.87
N TYR A 136 -9.55 5.12 -14.07
CA TYR A 136 -10.77 4.39 -14.44
C TYR A 136 -12.01 5.27 -14.59
N GLY A 137 -11.89 6.58 -14.41
CA GLY A 137 -13.05 7.50 -14.43
C GLY A 137 -14.00 7.25 -13.24
N LEU A 138 -13.45 6.97 -12.06
CA LEU A 138 -14.20 6.73 -10.83
C LEU A 138 -14.25 8.00 -9.97
N THR A 139 -15.16 8.01 -9.01
CA THR A 139 -15.06 8.93 -7.87
C THR A 139 -14.00 8.47 -6.88
N ILE A 140 -13.45 9.39 -6.07
CA ILE A 140 -12.50 9.07 -4.99
C ILE A 140 -13.10 8.04 -4.00
N LYS A 141 -14.41 8.15 -3.73
CA LYS A 141 -15.14 7.23 -2.86
C LYS A 141 -15.16 5.80 -3.44
N GLN A 142 -15.48 5.66 -4.72
CA GLN A 142 -15.46 4.36 -5.41
C GLN A 142 -14.04 3.76 -5.44
N ALA A 143 -13.02 4.59 -5.69
CA ALA A 143 -11.63 4.13 -5.64
C ALA A 143 -11.24 3.63 -4.23
N ALA A 144 -11.64 4.34 -3.17
CA ALA A 144 -11.41 3.92 -1.79
C ALA A 144 -12.13 2.60 -1.47
N GLU A 145 -13.37 2.44 -1.92
CA GLU A 145 -14.17 1.23 -1.75
C GLU A 145 -13.52 0.03 -2.44
N ILE A 146 -13.05 0.21 -3.68
CA ILE A 146 -12.36 -0.85 -4.44
C ILE A 146 -11.07 -1.28 -3.74
N ILE A 147 -10.24 -0.33 -3.28
CA ILE A 147 -9.01 -0.63 -2.54
C ILE A 147 -9.32 -1.46 -1.29
N GLY A 148 -10.30 -1.04 -0.49
CA GLY A 148 -10.70 -1.75 0.73
C GLY A 148 -11.29 -3.13 0.44
N MET A 149 -12.16 -3.24 -0.56
CA MET A 149 -12.83 -4.50 -0.94
C MET A 149 -11.84 -5.56 -1.42
N LEU A 150 -10.77 -5.14 -2.09
CA LEU A 150 -9.72 -6.03 -2.61
C LEU A 150 -8.61 -6.29 -1.59
N ASP A 151 -8.71 -5.78 -0.36
CA ASP A 151 -7.68 -5.84 0.69
C ASP A 151 -6.32 -5.36 0.18
N LEU A 152 -6.32 -4.18 -0.41
CA LEU A 152 -5.12 -3.50 -0.89
C LEU A 152 -4.78 -2.31 0.00
N VAL A 153 -3.53 -1.87 -0.07
CA VAL A 153 -3.03 -0.70 0.63
C VAL A 153 -2.26 0.21 -0.33
N ILE A 154 -2.27 1.49 -0.03
CA ILE A 154 -1.43 2.48 -0.70
C ILE A 154 -0.07 2.47 -0.01
N HIS A 155 0.96 2.10 -0.76
CA HIS A 155 2.35 2.08 -0.36
C HIS A 155 3.07 3.31 -0.87
N GLU A 156 3.79 4.00 0.02
CA GLU A 156 4.63 5.15 -0.30
C GLU A 156 6.07 4.71 -0.51
N THR A 157 6.53 4.78 -1.76
CA THR A 157 7.88 4.38 -2.13
C THR A 157 8.92 5.44 -1.75
N ASP A 158 10.19 5.06 -1.67
CA ASP A 158 11.28 5.95 -1.29
C ASP A 158 11.61 6.99 -2.36
N ASP A 159 11.33 6.69 -3.62
CA ASP A 159 11.44 7.62 -4.73
C ASP A 159 10.25 8.60 -4.83
N ALA A 160 9.51 8.73 -3.73
CA ALA A 160 8.37 9.62 -3.56
C ALA A 160 7.24 9.37 -4.59
N ARG A 161 6.88 8.12 -4.77
CA ARG A 161 5.71 7.68 -5.55
C ARG A 161 4.79 6.84 -4.68
N ILE A 162 3.62 6.59 -5.19
CA ILE A 162 2.70 5.62 -4.62
C ILE A 162 2.60 4.38 -5.50
N GLU A 163 2.35 3.26 -4.84
CA GLU A 163 1.95 1.99 -5.42
C GLU A 163 0.74 1.46 -4.67
N ILE A 164 -0.11 0.67 -5.31
CA ILE A 164 -1.21 -0.03 -4.64
C ILE A 164 -0.85 -1.50 -4.64
N VAL A 165 -0.73 -2.08 -3.45
CA VAL A 165 -0.17 -3.42 -3.22
C VAL A 165 -1.05 -4.26 -2.29
N PRO A 166 -0.93 -5.60 -2.28
CA PRO A 166 -1.65 -6.45 -1.33
C PRO A 166 -1.29 -6.10 0.12
N ASN A 167 -2.32 -5.84 0.93
CA ASN A 167 -2.17 -5.36 2.30
C ASN A 167 -1.46 -6.37 3.21
N ASN A 168 -1.81 -7.65 3.11
CA ASN A 168 -1.18 -8.72 3.89
C ASN A 168 0.32 -8.82 3.64
N LEU A 169 0.76 -8.63 2.39
CA LEU A 169 2.17 -8.66 2.02
C LEU A 169 2.89 -7.41 2.53
N HIS A 170 2.28 -6.24 2.34
CA HIS A 170 2.84 -4.96 2.82
C HIS A 170 3.03 -4.95 4.35
N ARG A 171 2.11 -5.55 5.10
CA ARG A 171 2.15 -5.63 6.57
C ARG A 171 2.95 -6.80 7.12
N PHE A 172 3.58 -7.59 6.27
CA PHE A 172 4.37 -8.72 6.73
C PHE A 172 5.73 -8.24 7.28
N LYS A 173 5.72 -7.77 8.53
CA LYS A 173 6.84 -7.09 9.21
C LYS A 173 8.12 -7.90 9.23
N GLN A 174 8.03 -9.22 9.38
CA GLN A 174 9.20 -10.11 9.45
C GLN A 174 10.10 -10.04 8.21
N LEU A 175 9.51 -9.75 7.03
CA LEU A 175 10.24 -9.63 5.76
C LEU A 175 10.28 -8.22 5.20
N TYR A 176 9.26 -7.40 5.47
CA TYR A 176 9.04 -6.14 4.77
C TYR A 176 8.94 -4.92 5.69
N ALA A 177 9.48 -5.02 6.92
CA ALA A 177 9.65 -3.84 7.75
C ALA A 177 10.55 -2.83 7.03
N HIS A 178 10.02 -1.64 6.75
CA HIS A 178 10.75 -0.60 6.05
C HIS A 178 10.36 0.79 6.56
N LYS A 179 11.30 1.73 6.49
CA LYS A 179 11.06 3.15 6.76
C LYS A 179 10.88 3.85 5.42
N GLY A 180 9.63 4.20 5.08
CA GLY A 180 9.29 4.83 3.82
C GLY A 180 9.19 6.36 3.90
N TYR A 181 8.54 6.93 2.88
CA TYR A 181 8.31 8.35 2.70
C TYR A 181 7.74 9.07 3.94
N VAL A 182 6.76 8.47 4.65
CA VAL A 182 6.13 9.09 5.82
C VAL A 182 7.13 9.37 6.94
N SER A 183 7.99 8.38 7.25
CA SER A 183 9.06 8.54 8.26
C SER A 183 10.04 9.63 7.88
N LYS A 184 10.43 9.68 6.59
CA LYS A 184 11.31 10.71 6.05
C LYS A 184 10.69 12.09 6.21
N MET A 185 9.45 12.26 5.79
CA MET A 185 8.76 13.56 5.86
C MET A 185 8.55 14.04 7.29
N LEU A 186 8.22 13.16 8.23
CA LEU A 186 8.12 13.54 9.65
C LEU A 186 9.46 14.06 10.19
N LYS A 187 10.56 13.40 9.87
CA LYS A 187 11.89 13.85 10.28
C LYS A 187 12.21 15.22 9.67
N GLU A 188 11.87 15.45 8.41
CA GLU A 188 12.11 16.72 7.72
C GLU A 188 11.21 17.86 8.24
N ILE A 189 9.98 17.57 8.66
CA ILE A 189 9.00 18.58 9.10
C ILE A 189 9.26 19.01 10.54
N ASN A 190 9.44 18.08 11.45
CA ASN A 190 9.46 18.37 12.90
C ASN A 190 10.56 17.64 13.69
N GLY A 191 11.50 17.00 13.02
CA GLY A 191 12.60 16.27 13.65
C GLY A 191 12.19 14.97 14.35
N LYS A 192 10.89 14.60 14.30
CA LYS A 192 10.39 13.38 14.94
C LYS A 192 10.74 12.16 14.10
N THR A 193 11.21 11.11 14.77
CA THR A 193 11.30 9.78 14.20
C THR A 193 9.99 9.03 14.50
N ILE A 194 9.43 8.33 13.53
CA ILE A 194 8.34 7.40 13.83
C ILE A 194 8.94 6.30 14.70
N VAL A 195 8.46 6.21 15.93
CA VAL A 195 8.43 4.95 16.67
C VAL A 195 7.15 4.30 16.14
N ASP A 196 7.25 3.27 15.32
CA ASP A 196 6.07 2.55 14.85
C ASP A 196 5.34 2.03 16.09
N GLU A 197 4.13 2.55 16.36
CA GLU A 197 3.26 2.06 17.44
C GLU A 197 2.90 0.58 17.24
N ASP A 198 3.25 0.05 16.08
CA ASP A 198 3.13 -1.35 15.72
C ASP A 198 4.34 -2.20 16.13
N ASP A 199 5.37 -1.63 16.77
CA ASP A 199 6.56 -2.36 17.28
C ASP A 199 6.45 -2.76 18.77
N ILE A 200 5.25 -2.62 19.38
CA ILE A 200 4.94 -3.09 20.75
C ILE A 200 4.10 -4.36 20.68
#